data_09e33e423d025e0a8589d3189f0e1611
#
_entry.id   09e33e423d025e0a8589d3189f0e1611
#
_cell.length_a   1.000
_cell.length_b   1.000
_cell.length_c   1.000
_cell.angle_alpha   90.00
_cell.angle_beta   90.00
_cell.angle_gamma   90.00
#
_symmetry.space_group_name_H-M   'P 1'
#
loop_
_entity.id
_entity.type
_entity.pdbx_description
1 polymer ?
#
loop_
_entity_poly.entity_id
_entity_poly.type
_entity_poly.pdbx_seq_one_letter_code
_entity_poly.pdbx_strand_id
1 'polypeptide(L)'
;MQRRTLMTAAGAGLASSLAGPAAVRAQSATTLRFTPQQDLVTLDPVTTTAYISRNHGYMVFDTLYGMDGSYQATPQMVDGHTIDDDGKLWTLTLREGLRWHDGEKVLARDCVASIRRWAKRDPFGATLMEVTDELSAPDDRTIRFRLKRPFPLLPIALGKASVPVCAMMPERLANTDPFRQVPEMIGSGPFRFVADERVPGSQNVYRKFERYVPRQDGALSWTSGPKVVHFDR
;
A
#
# COMPACT_ATOMS: atom_id res chain seq x y z
N MET A 1 98.78 -0.34 19.29
CA MET A 1 98.00 0.81 19.70
C MET A 1 96.79 0.90 18.80
N GLN A 2 95.62 0.49 19.28
CA GLN A 2 94.41 0.45 18.49
C GLN A 2 93.53 1.64 18.73
N ARG A 3 93.13 2.34 17.69
CA ARG A 3 92.16 3.46 17.74
C ARG A 3 90.77 2.87 17.42
N ARG A 4 89.90 2.98 18.38
CA ARG A 4 88.46 2.67 18.22
C ARG A 4 87.72 3.83 17.61
N THR A 5 87.11 3.63 16.45
CA THR A 5 86.27 4.62 15.81
C THR A 5 84.82 4.28 16.26
N LEU A 6 84.19 5.29 16.89
CA LEU A 6 82.77 5.24 17.24
C LEU A 6 81.94 5.60 16.00
N MET A 7 81.06 4.70 15.54
CA MET A 7 80.03 4.98 14.57
C MET A 7 78.78 5.44 15.31
N THR A 8 78.36 6.66 15.10
CA THR A 8 77.02 7.18 15.51
C THR A 8 76.01 6.75 14.49
N ALA A 9 75.07 5.86 14.89
CA ALA A 9 73.93 5.52 14.09
C ALA A 9 72.81 6.51 14.32
N ALA A 10 72.45 7.25 13.27
CA ALA A 10 71.28 8.11 13.26
C ALA A 10 70.05 7.26 13.09
N GLY A 11 69.19 7.24 14.13
CA GLY A 11 67.92 6.55 14.09
C GLY A 11 66.90 7.37 13.30
N ALA A 12 66.46 6.88 12.13
CA ALA A 12 65.33 7.40 11.41
C ALA A 12 64.04 6.92 12.08
N GLY A 13 63.34 7.82 12.76
CA GLY A 13 62.03 7.53 13.34
C GLY A 13 60.96 7.37 12.24
N LEU A 14 60.47 6.16 12.03
CA LEU A 14 59.26 5.89 11.25
C LEU A 14 58.05 6.34 12.07
N ALA A 15 57.53 7.51 11.71
CA ALA A 15 56.20 7.94 12.18
C ALA A 15 55.13 7.07 11.48
N SER A 16 54.72 5.99 12.12
CA SER A 16 53.53 5.21 11.71
C SER A 16 52.29 6.05 11.97
N SER A 17 51.78 6.69 10.93
CA SER A 17 50.44 7.28 10.96
C SER A 17 49.41 6.17 11.16
N LEU A 18 48.91 6.02 12.39
CA LEU A 18 47.72 5.24 12.70
C LEU A 18 46.54 5.90 11.99
N ALA A 19 46.31 5.51 10.73
CA ALA A 19 45.04 5.78 10.08
C ALA A 19 43.96 5.02 10.89
N GLY A 20 43.28 5.74 11.75
CA GLY A 20 42.10 5.19 12.46
C GLY A 20 41.12 4.63 11.43
N PRO A 21 40.36 3.58 11.76
CA PRO A 21 39.37 3.06 10.85
C PRO A 21 38.46 4.20 10.46
N ALA A 22 38.40 4.52 9.15
CA ALA A 22 37.41 5.42 8.61
C ALA A 22 36.06 4.88 9.02
N ALA A 23 35.36 5.58 9.91
CA ALA A 23 34.00 5.24 10.24
C ALA A 23 33.19 5.31 8.94
N VAL A 24 32.99 4.17 8.31
CA VAL A 24 32.04 4.03 7.21
C VAL A 24 30.70 4.39 7.83
N ARG A 25 30.29 5.63 7.66
CA ARG A 25 28.91 6.02 7.92
C ARG A 25 28.08 5.13 7.02
N ALA A 26 27.42 4.12 7.61
CA ALA A 26 26.40 3.36 6.92
C ALA A 26 25.36 4.42 6.47
N GLN A 27 25.39 4.79 5.21
CA GLN A 27 24.29 5.50 4.59
C GLN A 27 23.09 4.62 4.84
N SER A 28 22.10 5.15 5.56
CA SER A 28 20.85 4.41 5.79
C SER A 28 20.35 3.93 4.44
N ALA A 29 20.24 2.61 4.27
CA ALA A 29 19.80 2.04 3.01
C ALA A 29 18.36 2.52 2.75
N THR A 30 18.17 3.39 1.78
CA THR A 30 16.86 3.91 1.37
C THR A 30 16.16 2.96 0.40
N THR A 31 16.83 1.89 -0.01
CA THR A 31 16.31 0.88 -0.94
C THR A 31 16.20 -0.47 -0.26
N LEU A 32 14.97 -1.02 -0.25
CA LEU A 32 14.69 -2.39 0.16
C LEU A 32 14.64 -3.29 -1.09
N ARG A 33 15.44 -4.35 -1.11
CA ARG A 33 15.36 -5.40 -2.13
C ARG A 33 14.74 -6.65 -1.52
N PHE A 34 13.68 -7.14 -2.15
CA PHE A 34 12.94 -8.31 -1.70
C PHE A 34 12.73 -9.28 -2.88
N THR A 35 13.01 -10.55 -2.65
CA THR A 35 12.74 -11.61 -3.63
C THR A 35 11.47 -12.34 -3.22
N PRO A 36 10.37 -12.21 -3.97
CA PRO A 36 9.12 -12.90 -3.67
C PRO A 36 9.17 -14.37 -4.10
N GLN A 37 8.19 -15.13 -3.63
CA GLN A 37 8.07 -16.58 -3.92
C GLN A 37 7.70 -16.91 -5.38
N GLN A 38 7.19 -15.92 -6.14
CA GLN A 38 6.81 -16.09 -7.55
C GLN A 38 6.88 -14.76 -8.29
N ASP A 39 6.88 -14.79 -9.63
CA ASP A 39 6.87 -13.59 -10.47
C ASP A 39 5.51 -12.86 -10.42
N LEU A 40 5.55 -11.54 -10.51
CA LEU A 40 4.39 -10.66 -10.59
C LEU A 40 3.94 -10.54 -12.05
N VAL A 41 3.12 -11.48 -12.49
CA VAL A 41 2.58 -11.50 -13.87
C VAL A 41 1.41 -10.52 -14.01
N THR A 42 0.46 -10.58 -13.08
CA THR A 42 -0.76 -9.76 -13.08
C THR A 42 -0.62 -8.63 -12.07
N LEU A 43 -0.67 -7.39 -12.55
CA LEU A 43 -0.52 -6.19 -11.70
C LEU A 43 -1.84 -5.77 -11.04
N ASP A 44 -2.97 -6.04 -11.65
CA ASP A 44 -4.28 -5.64 -11.13
C ASP A 44 -4.77 -6.62 -10.06
N PRO A 45 -4.84 -6.21 -8.77
CA PRO A 45 -5.20 -7.10 -7.67
C PRO A 45 -6.69 -7.52 -7.66
N VAL A 46 -7.51 -6.91 -8.54
CA VAL A 46 -8.94 -7.25 -8.68
C VAL A 46 -9.12 -8.43 -9.64
N THR A 47 -8.24 -8.61 -10.62
CA THR A 47 -8.43 -9.58 -11.71
C THR A 47 -7.84 -10.96 -11.43
N THR A 48 -7.14 -11.16 -10.32
CA THR A 48 -6.40 -12.39 -10.02
C THR A 48 -6.55 -12.82 -8.56
N THR A 49 -6.31 -14.11 -8.30
CA THR A 49 -6.22 -14.68 -6.95
C THR A 49 -4.78 -14.96 -6.51
N ALA A 50 -3.77 -14.47 -7.26
CA ALA A 50 -2.36 -14.65 -6.93
C ALA A 50 -1.95 -13.77 -5.74
N TYR A 51 -1.33 -14.37 -4.72
CA TYR A 51 -0.87 -13.64 -3.54
C TYR A 51 0.21 -12.60 -3.84
N ILE A 52 1.03 -12.82 -4.86
CA ILE A 52 2.01 -11.81 -5.26
C ILE A 52 1.35 -10.54 -5.78
N SER A 53 0.25 -10.65 -6.54
CA SER A 53 -0.55 -9.50 -6.99
C SER A 53 -1.27 -8.81 -5.83
N ARG A 54 -1.68 -9.56 -4.79
CA ARG A 54 -2.20 -8.99 -3.55
C ARG A 54 -1.13 -8.14 -2.85
N ASN A 55 0.08 -8.67 -2.69
CA ASN A 55 1.17 -7.96 -2.02
C ASN A 55 1.53 -6.68 -2.78
N HIS A 56 1.63 -6.75 -4.12
CA HIS A 56 1.73 -5.58 -5.00
C HIS A 56 0.55 -4.62 -4.78
N GLY A 57 -0.66 -5.15 -4.71
CA GLY A 57 -1.88 -4.37 -4.51
C GLY A 57 -1.84 -3.51 -3.24
N TYR A 58 -1.40 -4.07 -2.11
CA TYR A 58 -1.29 -3.32 -0.85
C TYR A 58 -0.14 -2.30 -0.81
N MET A 59 0.81 -2.39 -1.72
CA MET A 59 1.84 -1.35 -1.89
C MET A 59 1.32 -0.16 -2.70
N VAL A 60 0.58 -0.44 -3.77
CA VAL A 60 0.15 0.56 -4.77
C VAL A 60 -1.22 1.13 -4.47
N PHE A 61 -2.15 0.31 -4.02
CA PHE A 61 -3.53 0.69 -3.73
C PHE A 61 -3.76 0.71 -2.22
N ASP A 62 -4.77 1.47 -1.80
CA ASP A 62 -5.29 1.38 -0.44
C ASP A 62 -6.71 0.83 -0.46
N THR A 63 -7.26 0.51 0.70
CA THR A 63 -8.58 -0.08 0.90
C THR A 63 -9.40 0.77 1.88
N LEU A 64 -10.73 0.70 1.83
CA LEU A 64 -11.57 1.47 2.75
C LEU A 64 -11.41 1.01 4.20
N TYR A 65 -11.26 -0.29 4.40
CA TYR A 65 -10.97 -0.92 5.69
C TYR A 65 -9.71 -1.78 5.56
N GLY A 66 -8.96 -1.90 6.65
CA GLY A 66 -7.89 -2.89 6.79
C GLY A 66 -8.35 -4.02 7.70
N MET A 67 -7.63 -5.13 7.69
CA MET A 67 -7.83 -6.27 8.58
C MET A 67 -6.70 -6.31 9.60
N ASP A 68 -7.02 -6.45 10.89
CA ASP A 68 -6.01 -6.66 11.92
C ASP A 68 -5.65 -8.13 12.10
N GLY A 69 -4.67 -8.43 12.95
CA GLY A 69 -4.20 -9.78 13.24
C GLY A 69 -5.22 -10.67 13.93
N SER A 70 -6.33 -10.11 14.43
CA SER A 70 -7.47 -10.83 15.01
C SER A 70 -8.63 -10.98 14.02
N TYR A 71 -8.39 -10.68 12.74
CA TYR A 71 -9.38 -10.71 11.66
C TYR A 71 -10.56 -9.74 11.86
N GLN A 72 -10.33 -8.65 12.59
CA GLN A 72 -11.30 -7.58 12.72
C GLN A 72 -11.05 -6.49 11.66
N ALA A 73 -12.12 -6.06 11.00
CA ALA A 73 -12.03 -4.96 10.06
C ALA A 73 -11.96 -3.62 10.80
N THR A 74 -10.94 -2.82 10.50
CA THR A 74 -10.74 -1.48 11.06
C THR A 74 -10.74 -0.44 9.95
N PRO A 75 -11.20 0.80 10.20
CA PRO A 75 -11.14 1.87 9.22
C PRO A 75 -9.72 2.10 8.69
N GLN A 76 -9.56 2.28 7.37
CA GLN A 76 -8.27 2.58 6.72
C GLN A 76 -8.34 3.88 5.90
N MET A 77 -8.97 3.89 4.71
CA MET A 77 -9.24 5.13 3.97
C MET A 77 -10.46 5.86 4.51
N VAL A 78 -11.40 5.16 5.11
CA VAL A 78 -12.53 5.81 5.80
C VAL A 78 -12.07 6.36 7.15
N ASP A 79 -12.60 7.50 7.54
CA ASP A 79 -12.49 8.06 8.88
C ASP A 79 -13.29 7.22 9.87
N GLY A 80 -14.53 6.94 9.47
CA GLY A 80 -15.47 6.09 10.21
C GLY A 80 -16.72 5.82 9.39
N HIS A 81 -17.72 5.24 10.07
CA HIS A 81 -19.05 5.03 9.49
C HIS A 81 -20.15 5.17 10.53
N THR A 82 -21.37 5.46 10.06
CA THR A 82 -22.61 5.34 10.85
C THR A 82 -23.48 4.25 10.28
N ILE A 83 -24.33 3.68 11.14
CA ILE A 83 -25.28 2.62 10.78
C ILE A 83 -26.65 3.07 11.28
N ASP A 84 -27.58 3.22 10.37
CA ASP A 84 -28.94 3.67 10.63
C ASP A 84 -29.95 2.68 10.04
N ASP A 85 -31.25 2.94 10.20
CA ASP A 85 -32.34 2.12 9.65
C ASP A 85 -32.17 0.62 9.96
N ASP A 86 -32.02 0.31 11.26
CA ASP A 86 -31.87 -1.07 11.76
C ASP A 86 -30.77 -1.87 11.03
N GLY A 87 -29.67 -1.23 10.71
CA GLY A 87 -28.51 -1.86 10.06
C GLY A 87 -28.58 -1.89 8.53
N LYS A 88 -29.54 -1.19 7.92
CA LYS A 88 -29.72 -1.15 6.46
C LYS A 88 -29.12 0.07 5.79
N LEU A 89 -28.86 1.15 6.52
CA LEU A 89 -28.24 2.36 5.97
C LEU A 89 -26.82 2.53 6.56
N TRP A 90 -25.81 2.36 5.72
CA TRP A 90 -24.41 2.60 6.07
C TRP A 90 -23.91 3.84 5.38
N THR A 91 -23.32 4.75 6.17
CA THR A 91 -22.70 5.98 5.67
C THR A 91 -21.22 5.95 6.08
N LEU A 92 -20.34 5.81 5.09
CA LEU A 92 -18.89 5.77 5.27
C LEU A 92 -18.32 7.13 4.87
N THR A 93 -17.47 7.72 5.70
CA THR A 93 -16.83 9.01 5.42
C THR A 93 -15.35 8.82 5.13
N LEU A 94 -14.87 9.30 3.99
CA LEU A 94 -13.44 9.25 3.65
C LEU A 94 -12.64 10.22 4.53
N ARG A 95 -11.42 9.84 4.93
CA ARG A 95 -10.45 10.73 5.57
C ARG A 95 -10.10 11.91 4.66
N GLU A 96 -9.67 13.00 5.24
CA GLU A 96 -9.18 14.16 4.49
C GLU A 96 -7.78 13.95 3.93
N GLY A 97 -7.47 14.69 2.88
CA GLY A 97 -6.12 14.74 2.30
C GLY A 97 -5.73 13.56 1.41
N LEU A 98 -6.60 12.56 1.25
CA LEU A 98 -6.29 11.41 0.39
C LEU A 98 -6.08 11.81 -1.07
N ARG A 99 -5.02 11.27 -1.68
CA ARG A 99 -4.66 11.54 -3.08
C ARG A 99 -4.28 10.29 -3.83
N TRP A 100 -4.57 10.30 -5.12
CA TRP A 100 -4.06 9.33 -6.06
C TRP A 100 -2.59 9.61 -6.40
N HIS A 101 -1.90 8.62 -6.95
CA HIS A 101 -0.50 8.76 -7.36
C HIS A 101 -0.26 9.79 -8.47
N ASP A 102 -1.28 10.14 -9.26
CA ASP A 102 -1.24 11.23 -10.24
C ASP A 102 -1.44 12.63 -9.61
N GLY A 103 -1.75 12.68 -8.31
CA GLY A 103 -1.91 13.92 -7.55
C GLY A 103 -3.35 14.38 -7.38
N GLU A 104 -4.30 13.79 -8.09
CA GLU A 104 -5.72 14.08 -7.96
C GLU A 104 -6.26 13.66 -6.59
N LYS A 105 -7.37 14.27 -6.16
CA LYS A 105 -8.06 13.91 -4.92
C LYS A 105 -8.74 12.55 -5.06
N VAL A 106 -8.73 11.77 -4.00
CA VAL A 106 -9.60 10.60 -3.88
C VAL A 106 -11.00 11.07 -3.57
N LEU A 107 -11.97 10.65 -4.36
CA LEU A 107 -13.37 10.99 -4.20
C LEU A 107 -14.22 9.75 -3.93
N ALA A 108 -15.34 9.94 -3.24
CA ALA A 108 -16.26 8.85 -2.90
C ALA A 108 -16.79 8.12 -4.16
N ARG A 109 -17.00 8.84 -5.27
CA ARG A 109 -17.40 8.21 -6.55
C ARG A 109 -16.38 7.23 -7.10
N ASP A 110 -15.08 7.51 -6.90
CA ASP A 110 -13.99 6.60 -7.29
C ASP A 110 -14.09 5.28 -6.50
N CYS A 111 -14.35 5.40 -5.20
CA CYS A 111 -14.52 4.25 -4.32
C CYS A 111 -15.77 3.44 -4.69
N VAL A 112 -16.89 4.10 -5.00
CA VAL A 112 -18.13 3.46 -5.46
C VAL A 112 -17.87 2.65 -6.74
N ALA A 113 -17.19 3.24 -7.73
CA ALA A 113 -16.82 2.55 -8.96
C ALA A 113 -15.90 1.35 -8.69
N SER A 114 -14.90 1.52 -7.82
CA SER A 114 -13.97 0.45 -7.42
C SER A 114 -14.67 -0.72 -6.73
N ILE A 115 -15.60 -0.44 -5.80
CA ILE A 115 -16.40 -1.47 -5.13
C ILE A 115 -17.24 -2.24 -6.14
N ARG A 116 -17.91 -1.55 -7.07
CA ARG A 116 -18.72 -2.19 -8.11
C ARG A 116 -17.90 -3.11 -9.02
N ARG A 117 -16.69 -2.65 -9.39
CA ARG A 117 -15.76 -3.45 -10.19
C ARG A 117 -15.30 -4.70 -9.45
N TRP A 118 -14.81 -4.53 -8.21
CA TRP A 118 -14.36 -5.62 -7.37
C TRP A 118 -15.45 -6.65 -7.11
N ALA A 119 -16.68 -6.22 -6.82
CA ALA A 119 -17.78 -7.10 -6.50
C ALA A 119 -18.19 -8.03 -7.66
N LYS A 120 -17.81 -7.72 -8.89
CA LYS A 120 -18.01 -8.62 -10.04
C LYS A 120 -16.96 -9.73 -10.12
N ARG A 121 -15.89 -9.63 -9.33
CA ARG A 121 -14.78 -10.59 -9.33
C ARG A 121 -14.69 -11.40 -8.04
N ASP A 122 -15.23 -10.88 -6.97
CA ASP A 122 -15.13 -11.45 -5.63
C ASP A 122 -16.46 -11.99 -5.14
N PRO A 123 -16.54 -13.28 -4.70
CA PRO A 123 -17.81 -13.87 -4.23
C PRO A 123 -18.40 -13.14 -3.02
N PHE A 124 -17.55 -12.63 -2.10
CA PHE A 124 -18.04 -11.88 -0.94
C PHE A 124 -18.57 -10.49 -1.37
N GLY A 125 -17.89 -9.87 -2.34
CA GLY A 125 -18.37 -8.65 -2.97
C GLY A 125 -19.70 -8.87 -3.70
N ALA A 126 -19.85 -9.96 -4.42
CA ALA A 126 -21.13 -10.34 -5.05
C ALA A 126 -22.25 -10.48 -4.00
N THR A 127 -21.98 -11.19 -2.89
CA THR A 127 -22.93 -11.32 -1.78
C THR A 127 -23.31 -9.97 -1.16
N LEU A 128 -22.37 -9.07 -0.98
CA LEU A 128 -22.65 -7.71 -0.52
C LEU A 128 -23.55 -6.96 -1.51
N MET A 129 -23.25 -7.02 -2.80
CA MET A 129 -24.06 -6.34 -3.82
C MET A 129 -25.46 -6.94 -4.00
N GLU A 130 -25.65 -8.23 -3.77
CA GLU A 130 -26.95 -8.89 -3.78
C GLU A 130 -27.91 -8.29 -2.74
N VAL A 131 -27.38 -7.97 -1.54
CA VAL A 131 -28.17 -7.36 -0.47
C VAL A 131 -28.20 -5.82 -0.57
N THR A 132 -27.43 -5.22 -1.47
CA THR A 132 -27.41 -3.78 -1.68
C THR A 132 -28.56 -3.37 -2.61
N ASP A 133 -29.37 -2.42 -2.16
CA ASP A 133 -30.38 -1.73 -2.96
C ASP A 133 -29.73 -0.56 -3.73
N GLU A 134 -28.97 0.27 -3.02
CA GLU A 134 -28.26 1.41 -3.59
C GLU A 134 -26.84 1.53 -3.02
N LEU A 135 -25.89 1.74 -3.91
CA LEU A 135 -24.53 2.18 -3.57
C LEU A 135 -24.27 3.50 -4.27
N SER A 136 -24.07 4.59 -3.53
CA SER A 136 -23.96 5.94 -4.07
C SER A 136 -22.88 6.77 -3.37
N ALA A 137 -22.50 7.89 -4.01
CA ALA A 137 -21.63 8.92 -3.48
C ALA A 137 -22.40 10.25 -3.49
N PRO A 138 -23.13 10.59 -2.40
CA PRO A 138 -23.92 11.81 -2.34
C PRO A 138 -23.09 13.09 -2.36
N ASP A 139 -21.82 12.98 -1.97
CA ASP A 139 -20.83 14.05 -2.02
C ASP A 139 -19.42 13.48 -2.24
N ASP A 140 -18.40 14.34 -2.25
CA ASP A 140 -17.02 13.96 -2.55
C ASP A 140 -16.39 13.00 -1.53
N ARG A 141 -16.92 12.92 -0.30
CA ARG A 141 -16.34 12.15 0.81
C ARG A 141 -17.25 11.06 1.36
N THR A 142 -18.51 11.06 0.99
CA THR A 142 -19.51 10.15 1.55
C THR A 142 -19.82 9.00 0.60
N ILE A 143 -19.64 7.78 1.07
CA ILE A 143 -20.07 6.55 0.39
C ILE A 143 -21.27 6.03 1.16
N ARG A 144 -22.39 5.81 0.47
CA ARG A 144 -23.63 5.34 1.07
C ARG A 144 -24.05 4.01 0.51
N PHE A 145 -24.33 3.05 1.42
CA PHE A 145 -25.01 1.80 1.10
C PHE A 145 -26.41 1.85 1.70
N ARG A 146 -27.41 1.66 0.88
CA ARG A 146 -28.76 1.29 1.30
C ARG A 146 -28.93 -0.19 1.01
N LEU A 147 -29.26 -0.98 2.05
CA LEU A 147 -29.35 -2.41 1.98
C LEU A 147 -30.80 -2.87 2.07
N LYS A 148 -31.15 -3.93 1.37
CA LYS A 148 -32.45 -4.60 1.43
C LYS A 148 -32.67 -5.29 2.78
N ARG A 149 -31.61 -5.73 3.42
CA ARG A 149 -31.57 -6.35 4.75
C ARG A 149 -30.24 -6.04 5.44
N PRO A 150 -30.15 -6.08 6.78
CA PRO A 150 -28.91 -5.84 7.50
C PRO A 150 -27.78 -6.76 7.04
N PHE A 151 -26.57 -6.16 6.91
CA PHE A 151 -25.36 -6.91 6.54
C PHE A 151 -24.18 -6.42 7.40
N PRO A 152 -24.04 -6.94 8.64
CA PRO A 152 -23.01 -6.48 9.59
C PRO A 152 -21.57 -6.79 9.13
N LEU A 153 -21.40 -7.65 8.13
CA LEU A 153 -20.10 -8.02 7.56
C LEU A 153 -19.58 -7.03 6.51
N LEU A 154 -20.26 -5.90 6.27
CA LEU A 154 -19.86 -4.91 5.27
C LEU A 154 -18.41 -4.42 5.44
N PRO A 155 -17.93 -4.01 6.64
CA PRO A 155 -16.53 -3.63 6.83
C PRO A 155 -15.55 -4.79 6.53
N ILE A 156 -15.91 -6.01 6.93
CA ILE A 156 -15.08 -7.20 6.66
C ILE A 156 -15.01 -7.48 5.15
N ALA A 157 -16.10 -7.35 4.42
CA ALA A 157 -16.13 -7.54 2.98
C ALA A 157 -15.19 -6.53 2.27
N LEU A 158 -15.24 -5.24 2.65
CA LEU A 158 -14.42 -4.19 2.05
C LEU A 158 -12.97 -4.18 2.52
N GLY A 159 -12.65 -4.80 3.66
CA GLY A 159 -11.31 -4.83 4.27
C GLY A 159 -10.62 -6.19 4.21
N LYS A 160 -11.27 -7.22 3.65
CA LYS A 160 -10.69 -8.56 3.65
C LYS A 160 -9.28 -8.60 3.05
N ALA A 161 -8.37 -9.29 3.72
CA ALA A 161 -6.98 -9.40 3.30
C ALA A 161 -6.72 -10.49 2.24
N SER A 162 -7.76 -11.27 1.88
CA SER A 162 -7.69 -12.29 0.83
C SER A 162 -7.95 -11.70 -0.56
N VAL A 163 -7.63 -12.47 -1.59
CA VAL A 163 -7.79 -12.09 -3.00
C VAL A 163 -9.16 -12.51 -3.56
N PRO A 164 -9.69 -11.77 -4.54
CA PRO A 164 -9.30 -10.44 -5.02
C PRO A 164 -9.44 -9.34 -3.95
N VAL A 165 -8.52 -8.37 -3.97
CA VAL A 165 -8.54 -7.24 -3.02
C VAL A 165 -9.54 -6.18 -3.47
N CYS A 166 -10.32 -5.61 -2.54
CA CYS A 166 -11.16 -4.44 -2.79
C CYS A 166 -10.29 -3.17 -2.87
N ALA A 167 -9.45 -3.10 -3.90
CA ALA A 167 -8.50 -2.01 -4.12
C ALA A 167 -9.21 -0.78 -4.66
N MET A 168 -8.97 0.39 -4.03
CA MET A 168 -9.51 1.66 -4.48
C MET A 168 -8.63 2.25 -5.57
N MET A 169 -9.24 2.73 -6.65
CA MET A 169 -8.57 3.34 -7.80
C MET A 169 -9.43 4.47 -8.38
N PRO A 170 -8.87 5.40 -9.18
CA PRO A 170 -9.64 6.43 -9.86
C PRO A 170 -10.80 5.84 -10.67
N GLU A 171 -11.94 6.51 -10.69
CA GLU A 171 -13.15 6.06 -11.38
C GLU A 171 -12.88 5.69 -12.85
N ARG A 172 -12.02 6.47 -13.55
CA ARG A 172 -11.63 6.19 -14.94
C ARG A 172 -10.98 4.80 -15.12
N LEU A 173 -10.25 4.32 -14.10
CA LEU A 173 -9.65 2.98 -14.08
C LEU A 173 -10.66 1.94 -13.58
N ALA A 174 -11.43 2.28 -12.54
CA ALA A 174 -12.44 1.40 -11.98
C ALA A 174 -13.56 1.03 -12.98
N ASN A 175 -13.79 1.88 -13.98
CA ASN A 175 -14.74 1.61 -15.07
C ASN A 175 -14.18 0.66 -16.17
N THR A 176 -12.93 0.22 -16.04
CA THR A 176 -12.38 -0.86 -16.89
C THR A 176 -13.16 -2.15 -16.64
N ASP A 177 -13.39 -2.92 -17.68
CA ASP A 177 -14.02 -4.24 -17.60
C ASP A 177 -13.38 -5.05 -16.46
N PRO A 178 -14.17 -5.57 -15.49
CA PRO A 178 -13.64 -6.28 -14.33
C PRO A 178 -12.86 -7.55 -14.68
N PHE A 179 -12.97 -8.07 -15.91
CA PHE A 179 -12.23 -9.22 -16.41
C PHE A 179 -10.95 -8.84 -17.19
N ARG A 180 -10.66 -7.54 -17.30
CA ARG A 180 -9.44 -7.00 -17.92
C ARG A 180 -8.62 -6.23 -16.90
N GLN A 181 -7.29 -6.31 -17.01
CA GLN A 181 -6.41 -5.48 -16.19
C GLN A 181 -6.60 -4.00 -16.54
N VAL A 182 -6.51 -3.15 -15.52
CA VAL A 182 -6.45 -1.69 -15.74
C VAL A 182 -5.16 -1.33 -16.49
N PRO A 183 -5.22 -0.29 -17.36
CA PRO A 183 -4.06 0.09 -18.18
C PRO A 183 -2.92 0.73 -17.39
N GLU A 184 -3.22 1.28 -16.21
CA GLU A 184 -2.27 2.03 -15.38
C GLU A 184 -2.34 1.58 -13.92
N MET A 185 -1.21 1.56 -13.23
CA MET A 185 -1.13 1.22 -11.81
C MET A 185 -1.15 2.51 -10.97
N ILE A 186 -2.29 3.18 -10.93
CA ILE A 186 -2.53 4.40 -10.13
C ILE A 186 -3.46 4.04 -8.98
N GLY A 187 -2.92 4.06 -7.78
CA GLY A 187 -3.63 3.88 -6.52
C GLY A 187 -3.39 5.06 -5.58
N SER A 188 -3.77 4.88 -4.32
CA SER A 188 -3.54 5.83 -3.22
C SER A 188 -2.66 5.23 -2.12
N GLY A 189 -2.02 4.10 -2.39
CA GLY A 189 -1.17 3.39 -1.44
C GLY A 189 0.18 4.06 -1.19
N PRO A 190 0.97 3.54 -0.23
CA PRO A 190 2.21 4.16 0.23
C PRO A 190 3.33 4.16 -0.82
N PHE A 191 3.24 3.36 -1.87
CA PHE A 191 4.24 3.29 -2.93
C PHE A 191 3.62 3.43 -4.32
N ARG A 192 4.34 4.12 -5.21
CA ARG A 192 4.05 4.22 -6.63
C ARG A 192 4.78 3.12 -7.39
N PHE A 193 4.08 2.43 -8.24
CA PHE A 193 4.68 1.48 -9.19
C PHE A 193 5.39 2.24 -10.31
N VAL A 194 6.64 1.84 -10.63
CA VAL A 194 7.45 2.46 -11.68
C VAL A 194 7.45 1.55 -12.90
N ALA A 195 6.50 1.80 -13.79
CA ALA A 195 6.25 0.93 -14.95
C ALA A 195 7.46 0.84 -15.89
N ASP A 196 8.16 1.97 -16.11
CA ASP A 196 9.30 2.07 -17.02
C ASP A 196 10.55 1.32 -16.52
N GLU A 197 10.60 0.99 -15.23
CA GLU A 197 11.70 0.22 -14.62
C GLU A 197 11.30 -1.25 -14.38
N ARG A 198 10.13 -1.67 -14.82
CA ARG A 198 9.70 -3.07 -14.72
C ARG A 198 10.40 -3.93 -15.78
N VAL A 199 10.98 -5.04 -15.34
CA VAL A 199 11.48 -6.12 -16.20
C VAL A 199 10.73 -7.40 -15.82
N PRO A 200 9.73 -7.84 -16.61
CA PRO A 200 8.96 -9.06 -16.32
C PRO A 200 9.88 -10.26 -16.10
N GLY A 201 9.60 -11.05 -15.05
CA GLY A 201 10.42 -12.19 -14.65
C GLY A 201 11.71 -11.84 -13.90
N SER A 202 12.04 -10.55 -13.73
CA SER A 202 13.31 -10.12 -13.11
C SER A 202 13.12 -9.09 -12.01
N GLN A 203 12.45 -7.97 -12.29
CA GLN A 203 12.27 -6.93 -11.28
C GLN A 203 10.98 -6.14 -11.43
N ASN A 204 10.45 -5.71 -10.30
CA ASN A 204 9.38 -4.73 -10.18
C ASN A 204 9.86 -3.62 -9.26
N VAL A 205 9.69 -2.38 -9.65
CA VAL A 205 10.21 -1.22 -8.94
C VAL A 205 9.08 -0.38 -8.38
N TYR A 206 9.27 0.06 -7.15
CA TYR A 206 8.34 0.92 -6.43
C TYR A 206 9.10 2.10 -5.85
N ARG A 207 8.45 3.25 -5.79
CA ARG A 207 8.98 4.45 -5.15
C ARG A 207 8.00 4.94 -4.11
N LYS A 208 8.48 5.40 -2.98
CA LYS A 208 7.68 6.04 -1.96
C LYS A 208 6.77 7.12 -2.58
N PHE A 209 5.53 7.15 -2.14
CA PHE A 209 4.60 8.22 -2.49
C PHE A 209 4.67 9.30 -1.41
N GLU A 210 5.34 10.41 -1.69
CA GLU A 210 5.60 11.47 -0.71
C GLU A 210 4.32 12.15 -0.20
N ARG A 211 3.23 12.08 -0.97
CA ARG A 211 1.91 12.62 -0.57
C ARG A 211 1.01 11.59 0.08
N TYR A 212 1.53 10.41 0.39
CA TYR A 212 0.75 9.43 1.13
C TYR A 212 0.43 9.97 2.53
N VAL A 213 -0.84 9.91 2.90
CA VAL A 213 -1.32 10.33 4.22
C VAL A 213 -1.61 9.08 5.06
N PRO A 214 -0.67 8.63 5.89
CA PRO A 214 -0.90 7.46 6.75
C PRO A 214 -2.01 7.78 7.75
N ARG A 215 -2.74 6.75 8.17
CA ARG A 215 -3.67 6.88 9.30
C ARG A 215 -2.89 7.24 10.56
N GLN A 216 -3.45 8.10 11.41
CA GLN A 216 -2.76 8.58 12.62
C GLN A 216 -3.11 7.77 13.87
N ASP A 217 -4.23 7.07 13.84
CA ASP A 217 -4.79 6.27 14.94
C ASP A 217 -4.72 4.77 14.65
N GLY A 218 -4.88 4.00 15.72
CA GLY A 218 -4.79 2.55 15.68
C GLY A 218 -3.35 2.01 15.73
N ALA A 219 -3.21 0.73 15.89
CA ALA A 219 -1.93 0.03 15.84
C ALA A 219 -1.71 -0.58 14.45
N LEU A 220 -0.47 -0.55 13.96
CA LEU A 220 -0.11 -1.29 12.76
C LEU A 220 -0.29 -2.79 13.01
N SER A 221 -1.23 -3.39 12.29
CA SER A 221 -1.52 -4.81 12.42
C SER A 221 -2.02 -5.33 11.08
N TRP A 222 -1.29 -6.30 10.51
CA TRP A 222 -1.52 -6.92 9.22
C TRP A 222 -1.76 -5.91 8.07
N THR A 223 -3.02 -5.63 7.65
CA THR A 223 -3.33 -4.65 6.59
C THR A 223 -3.94 -3.37 7.11
N SER A 224 -4.05 -3.22 8.43
CA SER A 224 -4.67 -2.07 9.11
C SER A 224 -3.67 -1.18 9.85
N GLY A 225 -4.09 0.03 10.19
CA GLY A 225 -3.33 1.00 10.98
C GLY A 225 -2.38 1.88 10.16
N PRO A 226 -1.49 2.61 10.83
CA PRO A 226 -0.60 3.57 10.19
C PRO A 226 0.47 2.86 9.34
N LYS A 227 0.39 3.04 8.01
CA LYS A 227 1.39 2.52 7.07
C LYS A 227 2.49 3.57 6.90
N VAL A 228 3.54 3.47 7.70
CA VAL A 228 4.70 4.38 7.66
C VAL A 228 5.76 3.82 6.72
N VAL A 229 6.16 4.61 5.73
CA VAL A 229 7.16 4.21 4.73
C VAL A 229 8.56 4.58 5.20
N HIS A 230 9.42 3.59 5.36
CA HIS A 230 10.81 3.73 5.81
C HIS A 230 11.85 3.67 4.69
N PHE A 231 11.43 3.29 3.47
CA PHE A 231 12.32 3.17 2.31
C PHE A 231 11.81 4.06 1.17
N ASP A 232 12.73 4.61 0.40
CA ASP A 232 12.39 5.46 -0.76
C ASP A 232 12.12 4.61 -2.01
N ARG A 233 12.69 3.40 -2.03
CA ARG A 233 12.58 2.46 -3.14
C ARG A 233 12.53 1.00 -2.68
#